data_fe4999bc518e0098f1031f672976b425
#
_entry.id   fe4999bc518e0098f1031f672976b425
#
_cell.length_a   1.000
_cell.length_b   1.000
_cell.length_c   1.000
_cell.angle_alpha   90.00
_cell.angle_beta   90.00
_cell.angle_gamma   90.00
#
_symmetry.space_group_name_H-M   'P 1'
#
loop_
_entity.id
_entity.type
_entity.pdbx_description
1 polymer ?
#
loop_
_entity_poly.entity_id
_entity_poly.type
_entity_poly.pdbx_seq_one_letter_code
_entity_poly.pdbx_strand_id
1 'polypeptide(L)'
;MVRTYRSDDWESYRMDTRDPHRELEPVEREVRVVAEALQVLHEVAALPHTQYDPGRMLAHRQAVQDSFEIPWTAITPRMQRLLYAISAIAQPQNMIAAGVFCGNTFISTAGAAVGPGACYTARQLLGVEIKPEEAERAERNVRRIDPTGVTRILAADAVDVVADFPEEIHLLYLDADGDRGRGKGIYLEILEAGYDRMPPGSLVLAHNSVNCAARMSDYLRFVRDPRHLRASVNVIFDPEGLEVSVR
;
A
#
# COMPACT_ATOMS: atom_id res chain seq x y z
N MET A 1 -20.05 0.29 4.47
CA MET A 1 -20.36 -0.88 3.60
C MET A 1 -19.14 -1.79 3.55
N VAL A 2 -19.30 -3.11 3.66
CA VAL A 2 -18.18 -4.08 3.58
C VAL A 2 -18.38 -4.97 2.35
N ARG A 3 -17.32 -5.14 1.53
CA ARG A 3 -17.32 -6.03 0.36
C ARG A 3 -16.02 -6.82 0.28
N THR A 4 -16.00 -7.81 -0.60
CA THR A 4 -14.81 -8.60 -0.96
C THR A 4 -14.75 -8.71 -2.47
N TYR A 5 -13.59 -8.40 -3.04
CA TYR A 5 -13.20 -8.85 -4.38
C TYR A 5 -12.23 -10.02 -4.24
N ARG A 6 -12.41 -11.05 -5.06
CA ARG A 6 -11.52 -12.22 -5.06
C ARG A 6 -11.30 -12.67 -6.49
N SER A 7 -10.06 -12.76 -6.94
CA SER A 7 -9.74 -13.37 -8.24
C SER A 7 -9.88 -14.89 -8.18
N ASP A 8 -10.19 -15.51 -9.30
CA ASP A 8 -10.49 -16.96 -9.38
C ASP A 8 -9.29 -17.84 -8.99
N ASP A 9 -8.08 -17.31 -9.17
CA ASP A 9 -6.80 -18.01 -8.97
C ASP A 9 -6.01 -17.56 -7.73
N TRP A 10 -6.63 -16.81 -6.82
CA TRP A 10 -5.97 -16.19 -5.69
C TRP A 10 -5.13 -17.12 -4.82
N GLU A 11 -5.56 -18.39 -4.64
CA GLU A 11 -4.83 -19.37 -3.82
C GLU A 11 -3.49 -19.78 -4.44
N SER A 12 -3.41 -19.78 -5.77
CA SER A 12 -2.25 -20.20 -6.54
C SER A 12 -1.39 -19.04 -7.04
N TYR A 13 -1.92 -17.82 -7.07
CA TYR A 13 -1.20 -16.63 -7.53
C TYR A 13 -0.25 -16.12 -6.44
N ARG A 14 1.02 -16.55 -6.50
CA ARG A 14 2.03 -16.30 -5.47
C ARG A 14 3.35 -15.88 -6.08
N MET A 15 4.05 -14.96 -5.39
CA MET A 15 5.44 -14.65 -5.71
C MET A 15 6.37 -15.82 -5.36
N ASP A 16 7.39 -16.01 -6.19
CA ASP A 16 8.65 -16.58 -5.69
C ASP A 16 9.36 -15.46 -4.91
N THR A 17 9.41 -15.60 -3.59
CA THR A 17 9.93 -14.55 -2.71
C THR A 17 11.40 -14.19 -3.00
N ARG A 18 12.14 -15.07 -3.67
CA ARG A 18 13.56 -14.86 -4.03
C ARG A 18 13.77 -14.35 -5.46
N ASP A 19 12.70 -14.30 -6.26
CA ASP A 19 12.69 -13.71 -7.61
C ASP A 19 11.69 -12.54 -7.66
N PRO A 20 12.10 -11.35 -7.16
CA PRO A 20 11.20 -10.22 -6.97
C PRO A 20 10.67 -9.62 -8.28
N HIS A 21 11.27 -9.99 -9.42
CA HIS A 21 10.91 -9.47 -10.74
C HIS A 21 10.22 -10.50 -11.62
N ARG A 22 9.88 -11.66 -11.06
CA ARG A 22 9.23 -12.74 -11.80
C ARG A 22 7.88 -12.29 -12.36
N GLU A 23 7.70 -12.45 -13.65
CA GLU A 23 6.39 -12.34 -14.29
C GLU A 23 5.55 -13.58 -13.96
N LEU A 24 4.36 -13.37 -13.41
CA LEU A 24 3.45 -14.45 -13.02
C LEU A 24 2.39 -14.73 -14.08
N GLU A 25 2.13 -13.75 -14.96
CA GLU A 25 1.10 -13.81 -15.99
C GLU A 25 1.34 -12.75 -17.07
N PRO A 26 0.65 -12.82 -18.23
CA PRO A 26 0.66 -11.74 -19.21
C PRO A 26 0.08 -10.44 -18.63
N VAL A 27 0.67 -9.30 -19.02
CA VAL A 27 0.29 -7.95 -18.54
C VAL A 27 -1.20 -7.66 -18.76
N GLU A 28 -1.77 -8.13 -19.88
CA GLU A 28 -3.19 -7.91 -20.22
C GLU A 28 -4.13 -8.58 -19.20
N ARG A 29 -3.74 -9.74 -18.67
CA ARG A 29 -4.51 -10.42 -17.62
C ARG A 29 -4.39 -9.68 -16.30
N GLU A 30 -3.18 -9.26 -15.92
CA GLU A 30 -2.94 -8.45 -14.73
C GLU A 30 -3.80 -7.18 -14.75
N VAL A 31 -3.78 -6.44 -15.88
CA VAL A 31 -4.59 -5.22 -16.07
C VAL A 31 -6.07 -5.49 -15.87
N ARG A 32 -6.60 -6.57 -16.47
CA ARG A 32 -8.02 -6.92 -16.37
C ARG A 32 -8.42 -7.25 -14.92
N VAL A 33 -7.65 -8.12 -14.24
CA VAL A 33 -7.95 -8.53 -12.86
C VAL A 33 -7.90 -7.33 -11.90
N VAL A 34 -6.93 -6.44 -12.07
CA VAL A 34 -6.84 -5.22 -11.26
C VAL A 34 -7.98 -4.25 -11.58
N ALA A 35 -8.40 -4.13 -12.85
CA ALA A 35 -9.54 -3.28 -13.24
C ALA A 35 -10.86 -3.74 -12.58
N GLU A 36 -11.08 -5.05 -12.44
CA GLU A 36 -12.23 -5.60 -11.72
C GLU A 36 -12.23 -5.20 -10.23
N ALA A 37 -11.07 -5.27 -9.57
CA ALA A 37 -10.93 -4.83 -8.19
C ALA A 37 -11.16 -3.30 -8.04
N LEU A 38 -10.61 -2.49 -8.96
CA LEU A 38 -10.84 -1.04 -8.98
C LEU A 38 -12.33 -0.71 -9.18
N GLN A 39 -13.05 -1.50 -9.97
CA GLN A 39 -14.49 -1.34 -10.15
C GLN A 39 -15.24 -1.55 -8.83
N VAL A 40 -14.90 -2.57 -8.05
CA VAL A 40 -15.50 -2.81 -6.72
C VAL A 40 -15.19 -1.66 -5.76
N LEU A 41 -13.96 -1.14 -5.77
CA LEU A 41 -13.58 0.03 -4.96
C LEU A 41 -14.36 1.29 -5.36
N HIS A 42 -14.60 1.50 -6.65
CA HIS A 42 -15.42 2.61 -7.15
C HIS A 42 -16.89 2.46 -6.73
N GLU A 43 -17.47 1.27 -6.84
CA GLU A 43 -18.88 1.00 -6.48
C GLU A 43 -19.19 1.27 -5.00
N VAL A 44 -18.19 1.14 -4.10
CA VAL A 44 -18.34 1.52 -2.69
C VAL A 44 -17.93 2.97 -2.42
N ALA A 45 -17.64 3.72 -3.47
CA ALA A 45 -17.14 5.09 -3.43
C ALA A 45 -15.82 5.26 -2.64
N ALA A 46 -15.00 4.19 -2.56
CA ALA A 46 -13.63 4.31 -2.05
C ALA A 46 -12.72 5.06 -3.04
N LEU A 47 -13.00 4.93 -4.34
CA LEU A 47 -12.31 5.66 -5.40
C LEU A 47 -13.31 6.45 -6.26
N PRO A 48 -12.98 7.66 -6.74
CA PRO A 48 -13.87 8.48 -7.55
C PRO A 48 -14.08 7.93 -8.98
N HIS A 49 -13.12 7.18 -9.50
CA HIS A 49 -13.14 6.52 -10.82
C HIS A 49 -12.19 5.32 -10.83
N THR A 50 -12.06 4.64 -11.98
CA THR A 50 -11.21 3.44 -12.13
C THR A 50 -10.04 3.64 -13.08
N GLN A 51 -9.92 4.83 -13.71
CA GLN A 51 -8.92 5.08 -14.74
C GLN A 51 -7.58 5.51 -14.15
N TYR A 52 -6.52 4.89 -14.64
CA TYR A 52 -5.12 5.28 -14.44
C TYR A 52 -4.34 5.00 -15.74
N ASP A 53 -3.12 5.47 -15.84
CA ASP A 53 -2.25 5.23 -17.01
C ASP A 53 -1.42 3.94 -16.83
N PRO A 54 -1.76 2.84 -17.52
CA PRO A 54 -1.00 1.58 -17.42
C PRO A 54 0.43 1.69 -17.95
N GLY A 55 0.69 2.59 -18.91
CA GLY A 55 2.01 2.82 -19.49
C GLY A 55 2.97 3.46 -18.47
N ARG A 56 2.50 4.46 -17.73
CA ARG A 56 3.24 5.07 -16.62
C ARG A 56 3.51 4.07 -15.50
N MET A 57 2.54 3.22 -15.18
CA MET A 57 2.73 2.14 -14.21
C MET A 57 3.82 1.17 -14.63
N LEU A 58 3.85 0.76 -15.90
CA LEU A 58 4.90 -0.12 -16.43
C LEU A 58 6.27 0.57 -16.45
N ALA A 59 6.34 1.84 -16.83
CA ALA A 59 7.58 2.62 -16.78
C ALA A 59 8.11 2.72 -15.34
N HIS A 60 7.22 2.92 -14.34
CA HIS A 60 7.58 2.89 -12.93
C HIS A 60 8.12 1.52 -12.52
N ARG A 61 7.42 0.42 -12.86
CA ARG A 61 7.85 -0.95 -12.55
C ARG A 61 9.22 -1.24 -13.14
N GLN A 62 9.48 -0.86 -14.40
CA GLN A 62 10.77 -1.03 -15.04
C GLN A 62 11.89 -0.29 -14.28
N ALA A 63 11.66 0.96 -13.90
CA ALA A 63 12.63 1.73 -13.13
C ALA A 63 12.94 1.09 -11.76
N VAL A 64 11.97 0.49 -11.10
CA VAL A 64 12.17 -0.27 -9.86
C VAL A 64 13.00 -1.53 -10.14
N GLN A 65 12.68 -2.29 -11.18
CA GLN A 65 13.45 -3.48 -11.59
C GLN A 65 14.91 -3.16 -11.88
N ASP A 66 15.18 -2.04 -12.54
CA ASP A 66 16.52 -1.62 -12.96
C ASP A 66 17.38 -1.10 -11.80
N SER A 67 16.75 -0.70 -10.70
CA SER A 67 17.44 0.09 -9.69
C SER A 67 17.34 -0.39 -8.24
N PHE A 68 16.26 -1.09 -7.86
CA PHE A 68 16.05 -1.48 -6.45
C PHE A 68 16.83 -2.73 -6.07
N GLU A 69 17.40 -2.70 -4.88
CA GLU A 69 17.87 -3.88 -4.17
C GLU A 69 16.71 -4.49 -3.36
N ILE A 70 16.16 -5.61 -3.85
CA ILE A 70 15.03 -6.30 -3.21
C ILE A 70 15.50 -7.70 -2.78
N PRO A 71 15.86 -7.90 -1.50
CA PRO A 71 16.35 -9.19 -1.00
C PRO A 71 15.33 -10.32 -1.09
N TRP A 72 14.06 -9.97 -0.87
CA TRP A 72 12.89 -10.81 -1.05
C TRP A 72 11.62 -9.96 -1.10
N THR A 73 10.54 -10.50 -1.65
CA THR A 73 9.23 -9.86 -1.66
C THR A 73 8.11 -10.88 -1.67
N ALA A 74 7.00 -10.58 -1.01
CA ALA A 74 5.74 -11.30 -1.15
C ALA A 74 4.72 -10.52 -2.00
N ILE A 75 5.03 -9.25 -2.34
CA ILE A 75 4.08 -8.41 -3.07
C ILE A 75 4.03 -8.79 -4.55
N THR A 76 2.86 -9.24 -5.00
CA THR A 76 2.64 -9.71 -6.37
C THR A 76 2.52 -8.55 -7.38
N PRO A 77 2.74 -8.80 -8.69
CA PRO A 77 2.55 -7.78 -9.73
C PRO A 77 1.15 -7.15 -9.73
N ARG A 78 0.08 -7.95 -9.47
CA ARG A 78 -1.29 -7.41 -9.32
C ARG A 78 -1.39 -6.44 -8.14
N MET A 79 -0.77 -6.79 -7.01
CA MET A 79 -0.77 -5.92 -5.83
C MET A 79 0.01 -4.63 -6.08
N GLN A 80 1.20 -4.71 -6.70
CA GLN A 80 1.98 -3.52 -7.09
C GLN A 80 1.15 -2.59 -7.99
N ARG A 81 0.47 -3.15 -9.00
CA ARG A 81 -0.40 -2.38 -9.91
C ARG A 81 -1.57 -1.76 -9.18
N LEU A 82 -2.21 -2.50 -8.28
CA LEU A 82 -3.33 -1.97 -7.49
C LEU A 82 -2.92 -0.79 -6.63
N LEU A 83 -1.80 -0.90 -5.91
CA LEU A 83 -1.26 0.16 -5.06
C LEU A 83 -0.94 1.42 -5.87
N TYR A 84 -0.27 1.26 -7.01
CA TYR A 84 -0.01 2.36 -7.94
C TYR A 84 -1.33 2.99 -8.44
N ALA A 85 -2.29 2.17 -8.91
CA ALA A 85 -3.56 2.64 -9.44
C ALA A 85 -4.39 3.40 -8.39
N ILE A 86 -4.47 2.89 -7.14
CA ILE A 86 -5.14 3.57 -6.03
C ILE A 86 -4.52 4.97 -5.82
N SER A 87 -3.20 5.07 -5.77
CA SER A 87 -2.52 6.35 -5.59
C SER A 87 -2.69 7.29 -6.79
N ALA A 88 -2.64 6.77 -8.01
CA ALA A 88 -2.86 7.56 -9.23
C ALA A 88 -4.27 8.16 -9.29
N ILE A 89 -5.27 7.42 -8.78
CA ILE A 89 -6.67 7.82 -8.76
C ILE A 89 -6.98 8.75 -7.59
N ALA A 90 -6.54 8.39 -6.38
CA ALA A 90 -6.85 9.13 -5.15
C ALA A 90 -5.96 10.37 -4.95
N GLN A 91 -4.77 10.40 -5.54
CA GLN A 91 -3.80 11.50 -5.50
C GLN A 91 -3.53 12.06 -4.09
N PRO A 92 -3.13 11.19 -3.12
CA PRO A 92 -2.93 11.60 -1.74
C PRO A 92 -1.81 12.65 -1.64
N GLN A 93 -2.09 13.80 -1.04
CA GLN A 93 -1.09 14.85 -0.83
C GLN A 93 -0.07 14.44 0.24
N ASN A 94 -0.54 13.79 1.29
CA ASN A 94 0.30 13.23 2.35
C ASN A 94 -0.01 11.74 2.50
N MET A 95 1.03 10.92 2.49
CA MET A 95 0.96 9.47 2.70
C MET A 95 1.93 9.06 3.79
N ILE A 96 1.52 8.14 4.64
CA ILE A 96 2.41 7.42 5.56
C ILE A 96 2.28 5.93 5.29
N ALA A 97 3.41 5.25 5.13
CA ALA A 97 3.48 3.79 5.01
C ALA A 97 4.28 3.21 6.18
N ALA A 98 3.63 2.39 6.99
CA ALA A 98 4.19 1.75 8.17
C ALA A 98 4.68 0.33 7.85
N GLY A 99 5.97 0.07 8.05
CA GLY A 99 6.63 -1.20 7.72
C GLY A 99 6.98 -1.26 6.23
N VAL A 100 8.07 -0.62 5.82
CA VAL A 100 8.43 -0.51 4.40
C VAL A 100 9.53 -1.47 3.95
N PHE A 101 10.22 -2.12 4.90
CA PHE A 101 11.32 -3.03 4.62
C PHE A 101 12.35 -2.41 3.65
N CYS A 102 12.56 -3.00 2.47
CA CYS A 102 13.45 -2.47 1.44
C CYS A 102 12.83 -1.36 0.57
N GLY A 103 11.60 -0.92 0.86
CA GLY A 103 10.89 0.15 0.16
C GLY A 103 10.07 -0.29 -1.06
N ASN A 104 10.01 -1.59 -1.41
CA ASN A 104 9.32 -2.05 -2.61
C ASN A 104 7.82 -1.75 -2.60
N THR A 105 7.13 -2.05 -1.50
CA THR A 105 5.70 -1.74 -1.35
C THR A 105 5.45 -0.24 -1.27
N PHE A 106 6.30 0.48 -0.53
CA PHE A 106 6.25 1.93 -0.44
C PHE A 106 6.34 2.61 -1.80
N ILE A 107 7.36 2.25 -2.60
CA ILE A 107 7.56 2.86 -3.92
C ILE A 107 6.47 2.46 -4.93
N SER A 108 5.88 1.25 -4.80
CA SER A 108 4.73 0.84 -5.61
C SER A 108 3.52 1.76 -5.35
N THR A 109 3.33 2.22 -4.11
CA THR A 109 2.28 3.17 -3.74
C THR A 109 2.66 4.60 -4.12
N ALA A 110 3.90 5.04 -3.85
CA ALA A 110 4.40 6.39 -4.11
C ALA A 110 4.64 6.68 -5.60
N GLY A 111 4.82 5.64 -6.42
CA GLY A 111 5.26 5.75 -7.82
C GLY A 111 4.34 6.54 -8.75
N ALA A 112 3.09 6.76 -8.34
CA ALA A 112 2.18 7.65 -9.06
C ALA A 112 2.48 9.15 -8.84
N ALA A 113 3.29 9.49 -7.83
CA ALA A 113 3.70 10.87 -7.54
C ALA A 113 5.16 11.17 -7.88
N VAL A 114 6.02 10.13 -8.03
CA VAL A 114 7.47 10.32 -8.23
C VAL A 114 8.01 9.44 -9.36
N GLY A 115 9.14 9.86 -9.92
CA GLY A 115 9.84 9.12 -10.98
C GLY A 115 9.05 9.02 -12.30
N PRO A 116 9.34 7.99 -13.13
CA PRO A 116 8.74 7.88 -14.47
C PRO A 116 7.24 7.56 -14.46
N GLY A 117 6.71 7.10 -13.32
CA GLY A 117 5.29 6.84 -13.13
C GLY A 117 4.46 8.04 -12.72
N ALA A 118 5.08 9.18 -12.40
CA ALA A 118 4.40 10.34 -11.82
C ALA A 118 3.28 10.87 -12.72
N CYS A 119 2.07 11.00 -12.16
CA CYS A 119 0.89 11.57 -12.81
C CYS A 119 0.20 12.65 -11.97
N TYR A 120 0.66 12.88 -10.74
CA TYR A 120 0.24 13.98 -9.87
C TYR A 120 1.42 14.46 -9.01
N THR A 121 1.23 15.56 -8.27
CA THR A 121 2.21 16.10 -7.34
C THR A 121 1.74 15.89 -5.91
N ALA A 122 2.50 15.15 -5.11
CA ALA A 122 2.28 15.02 -3.69
C ALA A 122 3.06 16.07 -2.90
N ARG A 123 2.64 16.33 -1.67
CA ARG A 123 3.33 17.20 -0.74
C ARG A 123 4.40 16.46 0.05
N GLN A 124 4.03 15.32 0.64
CA GLN A 124 4.93 14.49 1.43
C GLN A 124 4.50 13.02 1.43
N LEU A 125 5.44 12.12 1.16
CA LEU A 125 5.25 10.68 1.18
C LEU A 125 6.29 10.07 2.12
N LEU A 126 5.85 9.55 3.29
CA LEU A 126 6.71 8.99 4.32
C LEU A 126 6.62 7.47 4.35
N GLY A 127 7.78 6.81 4.31
CA GLY A 127 7.94 5.41 4.69
C GLY A 127 8.54 5.32 6.09
N VAL A 128 8.05 4.40 6.91
CA VAL A 128 8.54 4.18 8.27
C VAL A 128 8.96 2.72 8.41
N GLU A 129 10.18 2.52 8.88
CA GLU A 129 10.75 1.19 9.15
C GLU A 129 11.45 1.20 10.50
N ILE A 130 11.10 0.24 11.36
CA ILE A 130 11.65 0.18 12.71
C ILE A 130 13.12 -0.26 12.73
N LYS A 131 13.57 -1.03 11.72
CA LYS A 131 14.96 -1.52 11.62
C LYS A 131 15.82 -0.53 10.86
N PRO A 132 16.82 0.11 11.49
CA PRO A 132 17.63 1.15 10.86
C PRO A 132 18.32 0.70 9.56
N GLU A 133 18.83 -0.53 9.51
CA GLU A 133 19.51 -1.09 8.34
C GLU A 133 18.57 -1.28 7.14
N GLU A 134 17.29 -1.63 7.39
CA GLU A 134 16.29 -1.74 6.34
C GLU A 134 15.77 -0.35 5.91
N ALA A 135 15.62 0.58 6.85
CA ALA A 135 15.29 1.96 6.54
C ALA A 135 16.35 2.62 5.65
N GLU A 136 17.64 2.40 5.93
CA GLU A 136 18.75 2.88 5.09
C GLU A 136 18.72 2.25 3.69
N ARG A 137 18.43 0.93 3.59
CA ARG A 137 18.28 0.26 2.29
C ARG A 137 17.11 0.87 1.52
N ALA A 138 15.95 1.02 2.16
CA ALA A 138 14.77 1.61 1.56
C ALA A 138 15.03 3.05 1.08
N GLU A 139 15.71 3.88 1.87
CA GLU A 139 16.07 5.25 1.48
C GLU A 139 17.00 5.27 0.26
N ARG A 140 18.04 4.41 0.23
CA ARG A 140 18.92 4.29 -0.96
C ARG A 140 18.14 3.87 -2.21
N ASN A 141 17.22 2.92 -2.09
CA ASN A 141 16.38 2.46 -3.18
C ASN A 141 15.48 3.57 -3.68
N VAL A 142 14.75 4.21 -2.78
CA VAL A 142 13.77 5.26 -3.10
C VAL A 142 14.45 6.46 -3.78
N ARG A 143 15.66 6.86 -3.34
CA ARG A 143 16.42 7.96 -3.97
C ARG A 143 16.78 7.71 -5.43
N ARG A 144 16.85 6.46 -5.88
CA ARG A 144 17.09 6.13 -7.30
C ARG A 144 15.88 6.42 -8.20
N ILE A 145 14.67 6.46 -7.61
CA ILE A 145 13.42 6.80 -8.31
C ILE A 145 13.03 8.26 -8.07
N ASP A 146 13.14 8.73 -6.82
CA ASP A 146 12.79 10.09 -6.44
C ASP A 146 14.00 10.94 -6.06
N PRO A 147 14.56 11.72 -6.99
CA PRO A 147 15.60 12.67 -6.67
C PRO A 147 15.07 13.98 -6.04
N THR A 148 13.74 14.20 -6.01
CA THR A 148 13.14 15.47 -5.58
C THR A 148 13.07 15.62 -4.06
N GLY A 149 13.01 14.48 -3.33
CA GLY A 149 12.89 14.47 -1.88
C GLY A 149 11.45 14.56 -1.35
N VAL A 150 10.45 14.43 -2.21
CA VAL A 150 9.04 14.28 -1.82
C VAL A 150 8.82 13.02 -0.99
N THR A 151 9.55 11.95 -1.34
CA THR A 151 9.59 10.72 -0.54
C THR A 151 10.69 10.78 0.51
N ARG A 152 10.43 10.22 1.70
CA ARG A 152 11.41 10.08 2.79
C ARG A 152 11.18 8.78 3.52
N ILE A 153 12.26 8.13 3.96
CA ILE A 153 12.20 6.96 4.81
C ILE A 153 12.73 7.31 6.20
N LEU A 154 11.97 6.98 7.24
CA LEU A 154 12.31 7.23 8.63
C LEU A 154 12.61 5.92 9.34
N ALA A 155 13.75 5.84 10.03
CA ALA A 155 14.07 4.76 10.96
C ALA A 155 13.41 5.09 12.32
N ALA A 156 12.16 4.66 12.53
CA ALA A 156 11.36 5.04 13.70
C ALA A 156 10.23 4.04 13.98
N ASP A 157 9.57 4.20 15.14
CA ASP A 157 8.30 3.55 15.42
C ASP A 157 7.16 4.24 14.63
N ALA A 158 6.35 3.44 13.94
CA ALA A 158 5.27 3.96 13.12
C ALA A 158 4.13 4.60 13.95
N VAL A 159 3.88 4.12 15.17
CA VAL A 159 2.89 4.71 16.07
C VAL A 159 3.28 6.13 16.42
N ASP A 160 4.55 6.34 16.81
CA ASP A 160 5.08 7.65 17.17
C ASP A 160 5.06 8.61 15.98
N VAL A 161 5.53 8.15 14.80
CA VAL A 161 5.54 8.97 13.58
C VAL A 161 4.13 9.40 13.18
N VAL A 162 3.17 8.49 13.24
CA VAL A 162 1.77 8.79 12.91
C VAL A 162 1.15 9.71 13.98
N ALA A 163 1.45 9.50 15.28
CA ALA A 163 0.96 10.35 16.36
C ALA A 163 1.48 11.78 16.28
N ASP A 164 2.74 11.96 15.88
CA ASP A 164 3.40 13.27 15.82
C ASP A 164 3.26 13.97 14.45
N PHE A 165 2.64 13.31 13.45
CA PHE A 165 2.50 13.89 12.12
C PHE A 165 1.59 15.12 12.16
N PRO A 166 2.07 16.32 11.74
CA PRO A 166 1.36 17.56 12.03
C PRO A 166 0.24 17.91 11.02
N GLU A 167 0.18 17.20 9.89
CA GLU A 167 -0.73 17.51 8.79
C GLU A 167 -1.82 16.43 8.64
N GLU A 168 -2.75 16.66 7.72
CA GLU A 168 -3.75 15.65 7.33
C GLU A 168 -3.10 14.44 6.66
N ILE A 169 -3.59 13.23 6.98
CA ILE A 169 -3.15 11.96 6.39
C ILE A 169 -4.20 11.52 5.37
N HIS A 170 -3.86 11.58 4.09
CA HIS A 170 -4.79 11.22 3.01
C HIS A 170 -4.71 9.74 2.65
N LEU A 171 -3.55 9.10 2.88
CA LEU A 171 -3.37 7.67 2.72
C LEU A 171 -2.46 7.12 3.82
N LEU A 172 -2.94 6.10 4.53
CA LEU A 172 -2.17 5.32 5.49
C LEU A 172 -2.03 3.88 4.98
N TYR A 173 -0.80 3.44 4.72
CA TYR A 173 -0.50 2.06 4.33
C TYR A 173 0.09 1.31 5.52
N LEU A 174 -0.42 0.10 5.80
CA LEU A 174 -0.07 -0.71 6.96
C LEU A 174 0.51 -2.05 6.54
N ASP A 175 1.79 -2.28 6.87
CA ASP A 175 2.49 -3.55 6.71
C ASP A 175 3.54 -3.81 7.81
N ALA A 176 3.50 -3.05 8.91
CA ALA A 176 4.37 -3.21 10.06
C ALA A 176 4.10 -4.51 10.82
N ASP A 177 5.12 -4.99 11.52
CA ASP A 177 5.00 -6.07 12.50
C ASP A 177 5.32 -5.53 13.90
N GLY A 178 4.37 -5.66 14.82
CA GLY A 178 4.56 -5.33 16.23
C GLY A 178 5.48 -6.34 16.94
N ASP A 179 6.16 -5.86 17.97
CA ASP A 179 7.03 -6.68 18.82
C ASP A 179 6.24 -7.68 19.71
N ARG A 180 6.99 -8.50 20.47
CA ARG A 180 6.46 -9.43 21.48
C ARG A 180 5.28 -10.29 21.01
N GLY A 181 5.29 -10.67 19.72
CA GLY A 181 4.27 -11.55 19.16
C GLY A 181 2.97 -10.85 18.73
N ARG A 182 2.87 -9.51 18.80
CA ARG A 182 1.70 -8.75 18.30
C ARG A 182 1.54 -8.89 16.78
N GLY A 183 2.65 -8.98 16.03
CA GLY A 183 2.60 -9.05 14.56
C GLY A 183 1.69 -7.98 13.98
N LYS A 184 0.79 -8.35 13.06
CA LYS A 184 -0.16 -7.41 12.42
C LYS A 184 -1.24 -6.82 13.36
N GLY A 185 -1.29 -7.26 14.63
CA GLY A 185 -2.15 -6.65 15.66
C GLY A 185 -1.84 -5.18 15.95
N ILE A 186 -0.65 -4.69 15.57
CA ILE A 186 -0.27 -3.27 15.72
C ILE A 186 -1.05 -2.32 14.79
N TYR A 187 -1.72 -2.83 13.76
CA TYR A 187 -2.38 -1.98 12.75
C TYR A 187 -3.45 -1.06 13.34
N LEU A 188 -4.22 -1.55 14.33
CA LEU A 188 -5.23 -0.72 14.98
C LEU A 188 -4.58 0.44 15.75
N GLU A 189 -3.52 0.18 16.49
CA GLU A 189 -2.79 1.19 17.26
C GLU A 189 -2.22 2.29 16.34
N ILE A 190 -1.60 1.90 15.21
CA ILE A 190 -1.09 2.85 14.22
C ILE A 190 -2.24 3.69 13.61
N LEU A 191 -3.37 3.04 13.27
CA LEU A 191 -4.53 3.75 12.72
C LEU A 191 -5.12 4.73 13.73
N GLU A 192 -5.32 4.31 14.98
CA GLU A 192 -5.88 5.16 16.06
C GLU A 192 -4.99 6.37 16.33
N ALA A 193 -3.66 6.21 16.29
CA ALA A 193 -2.72 7.32 16.47
C ALA A 193 -2.90 8.47 15.46
N GLY A 194 -3.35 8.17 14.23
CA GLY A 194 -3.55 9.15 13.15
C GLY A 194 -5.00 9.44 12.80
N TYR A 195 -5.96 8.72 13.37
CA TYR A 195 -7.35 8.69 12.92
C TYR A 195 -8.00 10.08 12.82
N ASP A 196 -7.78 10.94 13.82
CA ASP A 196 -8.37 12.29 13.85
C ASP A 196 -7.79 13.22 12.79
N ARG A 197 -6.61 12.92 12.25
CA ARG A 197 -5.98 13.68 11.16
C ARG A 197 -6.28 13.13 9.77
N MET A 198 -7.12 12.12 9.66
CA MET A 198 -7.55 11.60 8.37
C MET A 198 -8.86 12.28 7.95
N PRO A 199 -8.87 13.20 6.97
CA PRO A 199 -10.11 13.83 6.49
C PRO A 199 -11.06 12.82 5.83
N PRO A 200 -12.36 13.12 5.68
CA PRO A 200 -13.28 12.30 4.92
C PRO A 200 -12.76 12.02 3.50
N GLY A 201 -12.78 10.76 3.08
CA GLY A 201 -12.22 10.31 1.81
C GLY A 201 -10.78 9.80 1.89
N SER A 202 -10.11 9.93 3.04
CA SER A 202 -8.80 9.31 3.26
C SER A 202 -8.87 7.79 3.19
N LEU A 203 -7.80 7.18 2.68
CA LEU A 203 -7.69 5.75 2.51
C LEU A 203 -6.79 5.11 3.56
N VAL A 204 -7.18 3.93 4.04
CA VAL A 204 -6.34 3.02 4.81
C VAL A 204 -6.19 1.73 4.01
N LEU A 205 -4.94 1.36 3.73
CA LEU A 205 -4.58 0.14 3.02
C LEU A 205 -3.84 -0.77 3.99
N ALA A 206 -4.34 -1.98 4.24
CA ALA A 206 -3.72 -2.92 5.17
C ALA A 206 -3.41 -4.25 4.49
N HIS A 207 -2.12 -4.54 4.34
CA HIS A 207 -1.63 -5.78 3.75
C HIS A 207 -1.83 -6.97 4.70
N ASN A 208 -1.77 -8.19 4.17
CA ASN A 208 -1.97 -9.44 4.92
C ASN A 208 -3.38 -9.65 5.49
N SER A 209 -4.40 -9.07 4.89
CA SER A 209 -5.79 -9.15 5.36
C SER A 209 -6.41 -10.55 5.27
N VAL A 210 -5.74 -11.51 4.60
CA VAL A 210 -6.14 -12.91 4.48
C VAL A 210 -5.28 -13.79 5.39
N ASN A 211 -3.98 -13.92 5.12
CA ASN A 211 -3.09 -14.82 5.84
C ASN A 211 -2.85 -14.43 7.31
N CYS A 212 -3.02 -13.16 7.67
CA CYS A 212 -2.90 -12.65 9.04
C CYS A 212 -4.24 -12.15 9.63
N ALA A 213 -5.38 -12.45 9.03
CA ALA A 213 -6.70 -11.95 9.45
C ALA A 213 -6.99 -12.15 10.95
N ALA A 214 -6.61 -13.30 11.52
CA ALA A 214 -6.80 -13.58 12.94
C ALA A 214 -5.98 -12.66 13.84
N ARG A 215 -4.75 -12.32 13.45
CA ARG A 215 -3.85 -11.44 14.23
C ARG A 215 -4.27 -9.97 14.15
N MET A 216 -4.95 -9.56 13.07
CA MET A 216 -5.44 -8.21 12.87
C MET A 216 -6.96 -8.08 13.05
N SER A 217 -7.57 -9.01 13.80
CA SER A 217 -9.03 -9.08 13.96
C SER A 217 -9.65 -7.81 14.53
N ASP A 218 -8.99 -7.13 15.47
CA ASP A 218 -9.50 -5.90 16.08
C ASP A 218 -9.44 -4.74 15.07
N TYR A 219 -8.36 -4.63 14.30
CA TYR A 219 -8.26 -3.71 13.18
C TYR A 219 -9.38 -3.95 12.15
N LEU A 220 -9.57 -5.20 11.69
CA LEU A 220 -10.62 -5.53 10.72
C LEU A 220 -12.02 -5.22 11.25
N ARG A 221 -12.27 -5.46 12.53
CA ARG A 221 -13.54 -5.10 13.17
C ARG A 221 -13.75 -3.58 13.16
N PHE A 222 -12.70 -2.83 13.47
CA PHE A 222 -12.74 -1.36 13.49
C PHE A 222 -13.03 -0.79 12.09
N VAL A 223 -12.25 -1.16 11.07
CA VAL A 223 -12.38 -0.57 9.73
C VAL A 223 -13.63 -1.01 8.97
N ARG A 224 -14.23 -2.13 9.37
CA ARG A 224 -15.48 -2.66 8.79
C ARG A 224 -16.75 -2.16 9.52
N ASP A 225 -16.59 -1.44 10.61
CA ASP A 225 -17.72 -0.81 11.31
C ASP A 225 -18.05 0.54 10.63
N PRO A 226 -19.29 0.72 10.12
CA PRO A 226 -19.70 1.96 9.45
C PRO A 226 -19.72 3.19 10.36
N ARG A 227 -19.60 3.01 11.68
CA ARG A 227 -19.43 4.13 12.62
C ARG A 227 -18.03 4.74 12.58
N HIS A 228 -17.06 3.98 12.11
CA HIS A 228 -15.66 4.43 12.01
C HIS A 228 -15.27 4.76 10.58
N LEU A 229 -15.44 3.83 9.63
CA LEU A 229 -15.11 4.05 8.22
C LEU A 229 -16.34 3.78 7.33
N ARG A 230 -16.50 4.60 6.31
CA ARG A 230 -17.66 4.58 5.42
C ARG A 230 -17.79 3.27 4.65
N ALA A 231 -16.66 2.75 4.16
CA ALA A 231 -16.61 1.50 3.44
C ALA A 231 -15.27 0.78 3.63
N SER A 232 -15.28 -0.54 3.47
CA SER A 232 -14.10 -1.39 3.48
C SER A 232 -14.27 -2.50 2.46
N VAL A 233 -13.21 -2.77 1.68
CA VAL A 233 -13.17 -3.83 0.67
C VAL A 233 -11.93 -4.69 0.90
N ASN A 234 -12.13 -5.99 1.08
CA ASN A 234 -11.02 -6.94 1.08
C ASN A 234 -10.72 -7.35 -0.36
N VAL A 235 -9.58 -6.92 -0.91
CA VAL A 235 -9.11 -7.29 -2.24
C VAL A 235 -8.15 -8.47 -2.12
N ILE A 236 -8.55 -9.60 -2.71
CA ILE A 236 -7.85 -10.88 -2.62
C ILE A 236 -7.38 -11.30 -4.02
N PHE A 237 -6.14 -10.96 -4.35
CA PHE A 237 -5.45 -11.43 -5.55
C PHE A 237 -4.58 -12.65 -5.29
N ASP A 238 -4.11 -12.77 -4.06
CA ASP A 238 -3.12 -13.70 -3.54
C ASP A 238 -3.45 -14.05 -2.08
N PRO A 239 -2.75 -15.01 -1.46
CA PRO A 239 -2.99 -15.41 -0.07
C PRO A 239 -2.75 -14.34 0.99
N GLU A 240 -2.03 -13.28 0.66
CA GLU A 240 -1.78 -12.17 1.57
C GLU A 240 -3.02 -11.27 1.70
N GLY A 241 -3.57 -10.82 0.58
CA GLY A 241 -4.73 -9.92 0.52
C GLY A 241 -4.45 -8.49 0.98
N LEU A 242 -5.35 -7.57 0.61
CA LEU A 242 -5.30 -6.15 0.99
C LEU A 242 -6.69 -5.67 1.43
N GLU A 243 -6.82 -5.20 2.66
CA GLU A 243 -8.00 -4.48 3.09
C GLU A 243 -7.87 -3.00 2.70
N VAL A 244 -8.80 -2.50 1.89
CA VAL A 244 -8.87 -1.10 1.45
C VAL A 244 -10.07 -0.46 2.11
N SER A 245 -9.85 0.52 2.98
CA SER A 245 -10.91 1.18 3.73
C SER A 245 -10.90 2.68 3.49
N VAL A 246 -12.07 3.33 3.53
CA VAL A 246 -12.22 4.77 3.30
C VAL A 246 -12.96 5.42 4.46
N ARG A 247 -12.43 6.55 4.93
CA ARG A 247 -13.04 7.38 5.97
C ARG A 247 -14.23 8.21 5.48
#